data_ab0bb918fe0cd2cd2638011f3f4f3dad
#
_entry.id   ab0bb918fe0cd2cd2638011f3f4f3dad
#
_cell.length_a   1.000
_cell.length_b   1.000
_cell.length_c   1.000
_cell.angle_alpha   90.00
_cell.angle_beta   90.00
_cell.angle_gamma   90.00
#
_symmetry.space_group_name_H-M   'P 1'
#
loop_
_entity.id
_entity.type
_entity.pdbx_description
1 polymer ?
#
loop_
_entity_poly.entity_id
_entity_poly.type
_entity_poly.pdbx_seq_one_letter_code
_entity_poly.pdbx_strand_id
1 'polypeptide(L)'
;MLEGITRESIGTGSAKKLRRDGYLTANIYANGVENIQAAFKRGDFVKAVRAKDGLTLALNVEGKDLNVVIQEYQLHPVNGDMIHVDLRVAIPGQVTNFLIPITTVGTPIGLKNKGVFMIQKKRVKVRGAVENMPANFTLNIENLDRDESLLIRDMEAPENCRLMDRTDVAVCVVIKAK
;
A
#
# COMPACT_ATOMS: atom_id res chain seq x y z
N MET A 1 -2.28 -18.30 -6.04
CA MET A 1 -3.38 -17.87 -5.16
C MET A 1 -2.91 -18.06 -3.73
N LEU A 2 -3.17 -17.11 -2.83
CA LEU A 2 -2.74 -17.17 -1.45
C LEU A 2 -3.87 -17.75 -0.58
N GLU A 3 -3.58 -18.80 0.17
CA GLU A 3 -4.54 -19.45 1.06
C GLU A 3 -4.51 -18.81 2.45
N GLY A 4 -5.68 -18.54 3.01
CA GLY A 4 -5.88 -18.01 4.36
C GLY A 4 -6.83 -18.85 5.18
N ILE A 5 -6.68 -18.77 6.49
CA ILE A 5 -7.57 -19.39 7.47
C ILE A 5 -8.42 -18.32 8.14
N THR A 6 -9.68 -18.61 8.43
CA THR A 6 -10.54 -17.71 9.21
C THR A 6 -10.19 -17.82 10.70
N ARG A 7 -10.27 -16.69 11.40
CA ARG A 7 -10.01 -16.61 12.84
C ARG A 7 -11.32 -16.65 13.61
N GLU A 8 -11.57 -17.74 14.30
CA GLU A 8 -12.75 -17.87 15.19
C GLU A 8 -12.59 -17.04 16.47
N SER A 9 -11.37 -16.96 16.98
CA SER A 9 -11.08 -16.25 18.23
C SER A 9 -10.52 -14.87 17.97
N ILE A 10 -11.27 -13.85 18.41
CA ILE A 10 -10.93 -12.43 18.33
C ILE A 10 -10.37 -12.01 19.68
N GLY A 11 -9.10 -11.65 19.74
CA GLY A 11 -8.49 -11.15 20.96
C GLY A 11 -6.98 -11.03 20.88
N THR A 12 -6.42 -10.27 21.83
CA THR A 12 -4.97 -9.99 21.87
C THR A 12 -4.14 -11.26 22.08
N GLY A 13 -4.61 -12.19 22.91
CA GLY A 13 -3.90 -13.44 23.19
C GLY A 13 -3.82 -14.35 21.97
N SER A 14 -4.94 -14.56 21.26
CA SER A 14 -5.04 -15.35 20.06
C SER A 14 -4.17 -14.75 18.91
N ALA A 15 -4.26 -13.45 18.70
CA ALA A 15 -3.44 -12.75 17.72
C ALA A 15 -1.93 -12.88 18.02
N LYS A 16 -1.55 -12.81 19.31
CA LYS A 16 -0.15 -12.96 19.75
C LYS A 16 0.37 -14.38 19.52
N LYS A 17 -0.47 -15.40 19.74
CA LYS A 17 -0.14 -16.81 19.46
C LYS A 17 0.07 -17.00 17.96
N LEU A 18 -0.87 -16.60 17.11
CA LEU A 18 -0.76 -16.71 15.64
C LEU A 18 0.50 -16.03 15.10
N ARG A 19 0.84 -14.84 15.59
CA ARG A 19 2.07 -14.13 15.16
C ARG A 19 3.34 -14.87 15.56
N ARG A 20 3.34 -15.53 16.73
CA ARG A 20 4.45 -16.37 17.20
C ARG A 20 4.59 -17.61 16.33
N ASP A 21 3.48 -18.17 15.87
CA ASP A 21 3.44 -19.33 14.97
C ASP A 21 3.73 -18.96 13.50
N GLY A 22 4.16 -17.72 13.24
CA GLY A 22 4.55 -17.24 11.91
C GLY A 22 3.40 -16.76 11.01
N TYR A 23 2.21 -16.56 11.58
CA TYR A 23 1.06 -16.03 10.85
C TYR A 23 0.97 -14.50 10.94
N LEU A 24 0.43 -13.92 9.87
CA LEU A 24 0.03 -12.53 9.75
C LEU A 24 -1.48 -12.45 9.94
N THR A 25 -1.94 -11.59 10.84
CA THR A 25 -3.38 -11.35 11.00
C THR A 25 -3.87 -10.34 9.97
N ALA A 26 -5.05 -10.61 9.41
CA ALA A 26 -5.64 -9.77 8.37
C ALA A 26 -7.12 -9.49 8.66
N ASN A 27 -7.56 -8.31 8.26
CA ASN A 27 -8.96 -7.91 8.22
C ASN A 27 -9.37 -7.72 6.75
N ILE A 28 -10.40 -8.42 6.30
CA ILE A 28 -10.90 -8.33 4.93
C ILE A 28 -12.31 -7.73 4.98
N TYR A 29 -12.49 -6.59 4.32
CA TYR A 29 -13.76 -5.87 4.34
C TYR A 29 -14.11 -5.23 3.01
N ALA A 30 -15.39 -4.98 2.79
CA ALA A 30 -15.91 -4.16 1.70
C ALA A 30 -17.28 -3.59 2.06
N ASN A 31 -17.75 -2.61 1.29
CA ASN A 31 -19.11 -2.13 1.44
C ASN A 31 -20.11 -3.23 1.02
N GLY A 32 -21.03 -3.60 1.92
CA GLY A 32 -22.02 -4.64 1.67
C GLY A 32 -21.52 -6.09 1.82
N VAL A 33 -20.26 -6.29 2.27
CA VAL A 33 -19.70 -7.61 2.56
C VAL A 33 -19.40 -7.69 4.05
N GLU A 34 -19.71 -8.82 4.66
CA GLU A 34 -19.37 -9.11 6.06
C GLU A 34 -17.85 -9.11 6.25
N ASN A 35 -17.39 -8.53 7.36
CA ASN A 35 -15.96 -8.50 7.68
C ASN A 35 -15.44 -9.90 7.99
N ILE A 36 -14.43 -10.32 7.23
CA ILE A 36 -13.76 -11.61 7.43
C ILE A 36 -12.45 -11.36 8.17
N GLN A 37 -12.29 -12.00 9.31
CA GLN A 37 -11.03 -12.00 10.04
C GLN A 37 -10.22 -13.21 9.64
N ALA A 38 -9.11 -12.98 8.95
CA ALA A 38 -8.26 -14.03 8.41
C ALA A 38 -6.86 -14.01 9.01
N ALA A 39 -6.13 -15.10 8.80
CA ALA A 39 -4.70 -15.18 9.04
C ALA A 39 -4.02 -15.89 7.87
N PHE A 40 -2.87 -15.39 7.48
CA PHE A 40 -2.05 -15.92 6.39
C PHE A 40 -0.67 -16.27 6.90
N LYS A 41 -0.01 -17.26 6.31
CA LYS A 41 1.42 -17.47 6.56
C LYS A 41 2.19 -16.24 6.08
N ARG A 42 2.93 -15.59 6.99
CA ARG A 42 3.62 -14.32 6.73
C ARG A 42 4.56 -14.41 5.52
N GLY A 43 5.34 -15.48 5.41
CA GLY A 43 6.28 -15.65 4.29
C GLY A 43 5.58 -15.74 2.94
N ASP A 44 4.47 -16.48 2.87
CA ASP A 44 3.71 -16.68 1.63
C ASP A 44 2.96 -15.39 1.24
N PHE A 45 2.44 -14.64 2.22
CA PHE A 45 1.84 -13.34 1.98
C PHE A 45 2.84 -12.35 1.38
N VAL A 46 4.03 -12.23 1.96
CA VAL A 46 5.07 -11.32 1.44
C VAL A 46 5.51 -11.72 0.03
N LYS A 47 5.65 -13.03 -0.26
CA LYS A 47 5.95 -13.52 -1.61
C LYS A 47 4.84 -13.16 -2.59
N ALA A 48 3.58 -13.38 -2.23
CA ALA A 48 2.42 -13.05 -3.06
C ALA A 48 2.33 -11.54 -3.35
N VAL A 49 2.60 -10.69 -2.36
CA VAL A 49 2.62 -9.24 -2.54
C VAL A 49 3.75 -8.78 -3.47
N ARG A 50 4.91 -9.43 -3.43
CA ARG A 50 6.03 -9.11 -4.34
C ARG A 50 5.81 -9.61 -5.76
N ALA A 51 5.11 -10.73 -5.91
CA ALA A 51 4.85 -11.36 -7.20
C ALA A 51 3.58 -10.82 -7.91
N LYS A 52 2.82 -9.94 -7.24
CA LYS A 52 1.59 -9.42 -7.84
C LYS A 52 1.89 -8.45 -8.98
N ASP A 53 1.18 -8.62 -10.09
CA ASP A 53 1.10 -7.66 -11.17
C ASP A 53 -0.14 -6.79 -10.98
N GLY A 54 0.04 -5.50 -10.71
CA GLY A 54 -1.08 -4.58 -10.49
C GLY A 54 -1.39 -4.29 -9.01
N LEU A 55 -2.54 -3.66 -8.77
CA LEU A 55 -2.97 -3.21 -7.44
C LEU A 55 -3.61 -4.34 -6.63
N THR A 56 -4.29 -5.26 -7.28
CA THR A 56 -5.08 -6.33 -6.66
C THR A 56 -4.24 -7.57 -6.31
N LEU A 57 -4.68 -8.30 -5.30
CA LEU A 57 -4.12 -9.58 -4.86
C LEU A 57 -5.24 -10.61 -4.77
N ALA A 58 -5.08 -11.76 -5.43
CA ALA A 58 -6.02 -12.87 -5.35
C ALA A 58 -5.77 -13.73 -4.11
N LEU A 59 -6.80 -13.90 -3.29
CA LEU A 59 -6.80 -14.71 -2.06
C LEU A 59 -7.86 -15.78 -2.12
N ASN A 60 -7.62 -16.87 -1.43
CA ASN A 60 -8.64 -17.86 -1.07
C ASN A 60 -8.75 -17.94 0.45
N VAL A 61 -9.94 -17.72 0.99
CA VAL A 61 -10.22 -17.88 2.42
C VAL A 61 -11.42 -18.82 2.56
N GLU A 62 -11.18 -20.02 3.07
CA GLU A 62 -12.20 -21.06 3.26
C GLU A 62 -13.01 -21.36 1.99
N GLY A 63 -12.34 -21.46 0.85
CA GLY A 63 -12.97 -21.78 -0.42
C GLY A 63 -13.66 -20.59 -1.11
N LYS A 64 -13.57 -19.37 -0.54
CA LYS A 64 -14.04 -18.13 -1.17
C LYS A 64 -12.85 -17.44 -1.84
N ASP A 65 -12.92 -17.32 -3.15
CA ASP A 65 -11.94 -16.57 -3.93
C ASP A 65 -12.27 -15.07 -3.89
N LEU A 66 -11.32 -14.28 -3.42
CA LEU A 66 -11.47 -12.85 -3.25
C LEU A 66 -10.33 -12.10 -3.93
N ASN A 67 -10.65 -11.08 -4.71
CA ASN A 67 -9.68 -10.11 -5.17
C ASN A 67 -9.65 -8.94 -4.20
N VAL A 68 -8.50 -8.66 -3.61
CA VAL A 68 -8.36 -7.62 -2.59
C VAL A 68 -7.26 -6.62 -2.93
N VAL A 69 -7.38 -5.43 -2.37
CA VAL A 69 -6.36 -4.37 -2.38
C VAL A 69 -5.85 -4.17 -0.96
N ILE A 70 -4.54 -4.04 -0.80
CA ILE A 70 -3.91 -3.74 0.48
C ILE A 70 -4.14 -2.26 0.79
N GLN A 71 -4.95 -1.97 1.82
CA GLN A 71 -5.17 -0.60 2.28
C GLN A 71 -4.09 -0.15 3.25
N GLU A 72 -3.84 -0.94 4.28
CA GLU A 72 -2.86 -0.61 5.29
C GLU A 72 -2.15 -1.86 5.78
N TYR A 73 -0.94 -1.69 6.30
CA TYR A 73 -0.22 -2.75 7.00
C TYR A 73 0.55 -2.18 8.18
N GLN A 74 0.67 -2.97 9.21
CA GLN A 74 1.41 -2.64 10.41
C GLN A 74 2.68 -3.48 10.48
N LEU A 75 3.79 -2.82 10.76
CA LEU A 75 5.08 -3.46 10.97
C LEU A 75 5.44 -3.44 12.44
N HIS A 76 6.13 -4.48 12.88
CA HIS A 76 6.67 -4.53 14.22
C HIS A 76 7.83 -3.51 14.33
N PRO A 77 7.82 -2.63 15.36
CA PRO A 77 8.75 -1.49 15.43
C PRO A 77 10.22 -1.89 15.57
N VAL A 78 10.51 -3.08 16.09
CA VAL A 78 11.90 -3.53 16.34
C VAL A 78 12.44 -4.39 15.20
N ASN A 79 11.70 -5.42 14.79
CA ASN A 79 12.19 -6.39 13.80
C ASN A 79 11.65 -6.14 12.37
N GLY A 80 10.75 -5.16 12.19
CA GLY A 80 10.18 -4.83 10.89
C GLY A 80 9.21 -5.88 10.32
N ASP A 81 8.90 -6.93 11.06
CA ASP A 81 7.96 -7.96 10.63
C ASP A 81 6.54 -7.41 10.45
N MET A 82 5.86 -7.85 9.40
CA MET A 82 4.45 -7.51 9.20
C MET A 82 3.58 -8.24 10.24
N ILE A 83 2.81 -7.49 11.02
CA ILE A 83 1.99 -8.00 12.13
C ILE A 83 0.50 -7.94 11.85
N HIS A 84 0.06 -7.01 11.01
CA HIS A 84 -1.33 -6.85 10.61
C HIS A 84 -1.43 -6.28 9.21
N VAL A 85 -2.49 -6.65 8.48
CA VAL A 85 -2.82 -6.09 7.18
C VAL A 85 -4.32 -5.87 7.06
N ASP A 86 -4.69 -4.72 6.53
CA ASP A 86 -6.05 -4.38 6.16
C ASP A 86 -6.24 -4.57 4.66
N LEU A 87 -7.17 -5.44 4.31
CA LEU A 87 -7.46 -5.84 2.95
C LEU A 87 -8.88 -5.40 2.59
N ARG A 88 -9.01 -4.69 1.49
CA ARG A 88 -10.31 -4.31 0.95
C ARG A 88 -10.63 -5.14 -0.27
N VAL A 89 -11.82 -5.76 -0.29
CA VAL A 89 -12.28 -6.50 -1.47
C VAL A 89 -12.50 -5.52 -2.62
N ALA A 90 -11.93 -5.85 -3.77
CA ALA A 90 -12.07 -5.09 -5.01
C ALA A 90 -13.38 -5.51 -5.70
N ILE A 91 -14.42 -4.70 -5.54
CA ILE A 91 -15.70 -4.91 -6.22
C ILE A 91 -15.67 -4.11 -7.52
N PRO A 92 -15.82 -4.76 -8.70
CA PRO A 92 -15.85 -4.06 -9.99
C PRO A 92 -16.91 -2.96 -10.02
N GLY A 93 -16.59 -1.82 -10.66
CA GLY A 93 -17.49 -0.66 -10.78
C GLY A 93 -17.70 0.15 -9.50
N GLN A 94 -17.25 -0.32 -8.34
CA GLN A 94 -17.42 0.42 -7.10
C GLN A 94 -16.35 1.51 -6.92
N VAL A 95 -16.78 2.77 -6.83
CA VAL A 95 -15.88 3.91 -6.58
C VAL A 95 -15.53 3.98 -5.10
N THR A 96 -14.26 3.76 -4.79
CA THR A 96 -13.77 3.80 -3.41
C THR A 96 -12.41 4.52 -3.31
N ASN A 97 -11.92 4.70 -2.08
CA ASN A 97 -10.60 5.29 -1.86
C ASN A 97 -9.55 4.17 -1.76
N PHE A 98 -8.49 4.30 -2.54
CA PHE A 98 -7.33 3.41 -2.51
C PHE A 98 -6.06 4.17 -2.13
N LEU A 99 -5.13 3.49 -1.46
CA LEU A 99 -3.80 4.01 -1.16
C LEU A 99 -2.80 3.39 -2.14
N ILE A 100 -2.40 4.17 -3.14
CA ILE A 100 -1.51 3.73 -4.21
C ILE A 100 -0.07 4.10 -3.86
N PRO A 101 0.88 3.16 -3.95
CA PRO A 101 2.28 3.44 -3.67
C PRO A 101 2.91 4.34 -4.74
N ILE A 102 3.90 5.12 -4.32
CA ILE A 102 4.70 5.97 -5.20
C ILE A 102 6.07 5.30 -5.38
N THR A 103 6.50 5.21 -6.62
CA THR A 103 7.84 4.76 -7.00
C THR A 103 8.57 5.91 -7.67
N THR A 104 9.80 6.19 -7.24
CA THR A 104 10.65 7.21 -7.86
C THR A 104 11.63 6.58 -8.83
N VAL A 105 11.84 7.20 -9.98
CA VAL A 105 12.77 6.76 -11.02
C VAL A 105 13.77 7.88 -11.29
N GLY A 106 15.03 7.51 -11.48
CA GLY A 106 16.12 8.44 -11.72
C GLY A 106 16.88 8.84 -10.47
N THR A 107 17.91 9.66 -10.64
CA THR A 107 18.75 10.21 -9.56
C THR A 107 18.71 11.72 -9.63
N PRO A 108 18.23 12.42 -8.56
CA PRO A 108 18.11 13.87 -8.57
C PRO A 108 19.45 14.57 -8.79
N ILE A 109 19.46 15.62 -9.61
CA ILE A 109 20.63 16.49 -9.81
C ILE A 109 21.10 17.09 -8.49
N GLY A 110 20.16 17.41 -7.60
CA GLY A 110 20.45 18.00 -6.29
C GLY A 110 21.32 17.12 -5.39
N LEU A 111 21.38 15.79 -5.59
CA LEU A 111 22.33 14.92 -4.86
C LEU A 111 23.78 15.25 -5.24
N LYS A 112 24.05 15.60 -6.51
CA LYS A 112 25.40 16.01 -6.97
C LYS A 112 25.77 17.36 -6.36
N ASN A 113 24.79 18.20 -6.03
CA ASN A 113 24.93 19.53 -5.43
C ASN A 113 24.94 19.49 -3.88
N LYS A 114 25.34 18.36 -3.29
CA LYS A 114 25.37 18.15 -1.82
C LYS A 114 23.99 18.28 -1.16
N GLY A 115 22.92 17.89 -1.86
CA GLY A 115 21.58 17.74 -1.33
C GLY A 115 21.35 16.34 -0.73
N VAL A 116 20.32 16.22 0.10
CA VAL A 116 19.82 14.95 0.62
C VAL A 116 18.41 14.74 0.11
N PHE A 117 18.17 13.64 -0.60
CA PHE A 117 16.85 13.27 -1.10
C PHE A 117 16.04 12.59 0.00
N MET A 118 14.80 13.04 0.18
CA MET A 118 13.86 12.47 1.15
C MET A 118 12.50 12.25 0.52
N ILE A 119 11.92 11.07 0.75
CA ILE A 119 10.53 10.76 0.41
C ILE A 119 9.67 11.09 1.61
N GLN A 120 8.83 12.12 1.49
CA GLN A 120 7.92 12.56 2.54
C GLN A 120 6.65 11.71 2.55
N LYS A 121 6.15 11.34 1.38
CA LYS A 121 4.92 10.58 1.23
C LYS A 121 5.13 9.37 0.32
N LYS A 122 4.97 8.18 0.89
CA LYS A 122 5.18 6.91 0.16
C LYS A 122 3.94 6.42 -0.57
N ARG A 123 2.76 6.96 -0.28
CA ARG A 123 1.47 6.56 -0.87
C ARG A 123 0.58 7.77 -1.03
N VAL A 124 -0.26 7.75 -2.08
CA VAL A 124 -1.27 8.79 -2.34
C VAL A 124 -2.66 8.17 -2.30
N LYS A 125 -3.60 8.89 -1.70
CA LYS A 125 -5.00 8.51 -1.63
C LYS A 125 -5.72 8.93 -2.91
N VAL A 126 -6.23 7.94 -3.63
CA VAL A 126 -6.94 8.13 -4.90
C VAL A 126 -8.35 7.57 -4.78
N ARG A 127 -9.33 8.28 -5.30
CA ARG A 127 -10.73 7.85 -5.37
C ARG A 127 -11.08 7.49 -6.80
N GLY A 128 -11.61 6.30 -7.00
CA GLY A 128 -12.05 5.80 -8.31
C GLY A 128 -12.46 4.34 -8.25
N ALA A 129 -12.78 3.76 -9.40
CA ALA A 129 -13.00 2.33 -9.53
C ALA A 129 -11.67 1.58 -9.60
N VAL A 130 -11.61 0.36 -9.07
CA VAL A 130 -10.37 -0.44 -9.00
C VAL A 130 -9.76 -0.70 -10.38
N GLU A 131 -10.59 -0.80 -11.40
CA GLU A 131 -10.21 -1.08 -12.79
C GLU A 131 -9.33 0.03 -13.40
N ASN A 132 -9.55 1.28 -12.98
CA ASN A 132 -8.84 2.45 -13.48
C ASN A 132 -7.61 2.81 -12.60
N MET A 133 -7.30 1.99 -11.60
CA MET A 133 -6.21 2.29 -10.68
C MET A 133 -4.89 1.70 -11.18
N PRO A 134 -3.82 2.51 -11.27
CA PRO A 134 -2.49 2.00 -11.55
C PRO A 134 -1.95 1.20 -10.36
N ALA A 135 -1.03 0.29 -10.64
CA ALA A 135 -0.34 -0.47 -9.59
C ALA A 135 0.50 0.44 -8.69
N ASN A 136 1.11 1.46 -9.28
CA ASN A 136 1.95 2.46 -8.61
C ASN A 136 1.95 3.77 -9.41
N PHE A 137 2.29 4.87 -8.75
CA PHE A 137 2.65 6.13 -9.40
C PHE A 137 4.16 6.18 -9.60
N THR A 138 4.61 6.31 -10.84
CA THR A 138 6.02 6.48 -11.17
C THR A 138 6.33 7.96 -11.33
N LEU A 139 7.22 8.50 -10.49
CA LEU A 139 7.67 9.89 -10.55
C LEU A 139 9.11 9.95 -11.03
N ASN A 140 9.35 10.70 -12.09
CA ASN A 140 10.71 11.02 -12.51
C ASN A 140 11.25 12.16 -11.64
N ILE A 141 12.39 11.90 -10.98
CA ILE A 141 13.04 12.84 -10.06
C ILE A 141 14.38 13.36 -10.58
N GLU A 142 14.74 13.03 -11.82
CA GLU A 142 16.07 13.39 -12.37
C GLU A 142 16.33 14.88 -12.36
N ASN A 143 15.32 15.68 -12.71
CA ASN A 143 15.45 17.15 -12.82
C ASN A 143 15.32 17.88 -11.48
N LEU A 144 15.15 17.15 -10.36
CA LEU A 144 14.96 17.77 -9.05
C LEU A 144 16.29 18.28 -8.51
N ASP A 145 16.41 19.59 -8.34
CA ASP A 145 17.61 20.23 -7.77
C ASP A 145 17.45 20.47 -6.25
N ARG A 146 18.48 21.02 -5.65
CA ARG A 146 18.53 21.33 -4.23
C ARG A 146 17.48 22.38 -3.85
N ASP A 147 16.83 22.16 -2.71
CA ASP A 147 15.74 22.98 -2.15
C ASP A 147 14.46 22.95 -3.01
N GLU A 148 14.35 21.99 -3.92
CA GLU A 148 13.14 21.72 -4.70
C GLU A 148 12.35 20.54 -4.15
N SER A 149 11.04 20.55 -4.41
CA SER A 149 10.11 19.51 -4.01
C SER A 149 9.10 19.21 -5.12
N LEU A 150 8.76 17.93 -5.29
CA LEU A 150 7.60 17.51 -6.08
C LEU A 150 6.38 17.44 -5.16
N LEU A 151 5.32 18.11 -5.57
CA LEU A 151 4.06 18.17 -4.85
C LEU A 151 3.02 17.21 -5.46
N ILE A 152 1.94 16.95 -4.73
CA ILE A 152 0.84 16.13 -5.25
C ILE A 152 0.19 16.76 -6.49
N ARG A 153 0.15 18.07 -6.60
CA ARG A 153 -0.37 18.78 -7.79
C ARG A 153 0.41 18.49 -9.08
N ASP A 154 1.70 18.12 -8.94
CA ASP A 154 2.58 17.82 -10.07
C ASP A 154 2.42 16.37 -10.58
N MET A 155 1.55 15.60 -9.91
CA MET A 155 1.20 14.24 -10.29
C MET A 155 -0.02 14.24 -11.20
N GLU A 156 0.06 13.46 -12.26
CA GLU A 156 -1.09 13.23 -13.14
C GLU A 156 -2.05 12.24 -12.50
N ALA A 157 -3.31 12.64 -12.36
CA ALA A 157 -4.37 11.72 -11.91
C ALA A 157 -4.70 10.73 -13.03
N PRO A 158 -4.91 9.43 -12.72
CA PRO A 158 -5.39 8.47 -13.70
C PRO A 158 -6.77 8.86 -14.24
N GLU A 159 -7.11 8.37 -15.45
CA GLU A 159 -8.42 8.60 -16.06
C GLU A 159 -9.55 8.17 -15.12
N ASN A 160 -10.59 8.98 -15.02
CA ASN A 160 -11.76 8.76 -14.15
C ASN A 160 -11.44 8.60 -12.65
N CYS A 161 -10.28 9.10 -12.20
CA CYS A 161 -9.86 9.05 -10.81
C CYS A 161 -9.57 10.45 -10.27
N ARG A 162 -9.69 10.60 -8.95
CA ARG A 162 -9.42 11.87 -8.27
C ARG A 162 -8.43 11.67 -7.14
N LEU A 163 -7.36 12.48 -7.11
CA LEU A 163 -6.47 12.59 -5.98
C LEU A 163 -7.21 13.24 -4.80
N MET A 164 -7.21 12.56 -3.65
CA MET A 164 -7.95 13.00 -2.45
C MET A 164 -7.05 13.72 -1.44
N ASP A 165 -5.75 13.60 -1.61
CA ASP A 165 -4.79 14.29 -0.77
C ASP A 165 -4.70 15.78 -1.17
N ARG A 166 -4.26 16.61 -0.23
CA ARG A 166 -4.05 18.05 -0.49
C ARG A 166 -2.96 18.24 -1.54
N THR A 167 -3.21 19.14 -2.46
CA THR A 167 -2.34 19.41 -3.62
C THR A 167 -1.00 20.04 -3.25
N ASP A 168 -0.94 20.70 -2.10
CA ASP A 168 0.23 21.41 -1.55
C ASP A 168 1.19 20.50 -0.74
N VAL A 169 0.87 19.23 -0.56
CA VAL A 169 1.71 18.29 0.17
C VAL A 169 2.87 17.82 -0.70
N ALA A 170 4.08 17.89 -0.15
CA ALA A 170 5.28 17.37 -0.80
C ALA A 170 5.29 15.84 -0.80
N VAL A 171 5.57 15.26 -1.96
CA VAL A 171 5.78 13.82 -2.14
C VAL A 171 7.24 13.47 -1.88
N CYS A 172 8.14 14.19 -2.51
CA CYS A 172 9.57 14.08 -2.29
C CYS A 172 10.22 15.46 -2.32
N VAL A 173 11.37 15.58 -1.69
CA VAL A 173 12.11 16.82 -1.56
C VAL A 173 13.61 16.55 -1.55
N VAL A 174 14.39 17.47 -2.13
CA VAL A 174 15.84 17.50 -1.96
C VAL A 174 16.20 18.69 -1.08
N ILE A 175 16.73 18.43 0.10
CA ILE A 175 17.13 19.44 1.06
C ILE A 175 18.63 19.62 1.06
N LYS A 176 19.12 20.78 1.46
CA LYS A 176 20.56 21.03 1.65
C LYS A 176 21.11 20.16 2.78
N ALA A 177 22.20 19.45 2.55
CA ALA A 177 22.94 18.82 3.62
C ALA A 177 23.55 19.92 4.52
N LYS A 178 23.54 19.67 5.81
CA LYS A 178 24.08 20.59 6.82
C LYS A 178 25.59 20.50 6.87
#